data_a19203b683b31863de7d823879cd2aa2
#
_entry.id   a19203b683b31863de7d823879cd2aa2
#
_cell.length_a   1.000
_cell.length_b   1.000
_cell.length_c   1.000
_cell.angle_alpha   90.00
_cell.angle_beta   90.00
_cell.angle_gamma   90.00
#
_symmetry.space_group_name_H-M   'P 1'
#
loop_
_entity.id
_entity.type
_entity.pdbx_description
1 polymer ?
#
loop_
_entity_poly.entity_id
_entity_poly.type
_entity_poly.pdbx_seq_one_letter_code
_entity_poly.pdbx_strand_id
1 'polypeptide(L)'
;MIGIRGKLISDVAELEAYRPDWDALAIDLRRPYCAPAWMLAWLRHVAPKAKLRAVVALDGDRMVGIAPFCAVSGRLGLTRYRLLAASSCSPVEPLAERGRESEAAAVFAACLAEASPRVDLLSLEGIHASSPWPPLLCAAWPGGRLRAHRELSHPAPELALGDLSFEQWLASKSGNFRQQVRRGRRQLESHGASFRMSSAEELDRDLESFARLHRARWSERGGSQALSPGVERMVREAAHELLADERFRLFCIDVDGRTIAAEVFLAAGGELSYWLGGFDDAWAAQRPSLLGIVQAIEDALGRGEARCDLGPGAQAYKYRLADSEQRADWLTMAPPGPRAAVAQLTLAPRRAWRAAPEDLRASVGKLRGHRAHA
;
A
#
# COMPACT_ATOMS: atom_id res chain seq x y z
N MET A 1 -31.27 14.86 15.28
CA MET A 1 -29.92 14.79 14.65
C MET A 1 -30.13 14.22 13.27
N ILE A 2 -29.78 14.98 12.23
CA ILE A 2 -29.81 14.50 10.85
C ILE A 2 -28.62 13.52 10.77
N GLY A 3 -28.91 12.22 10.56
CA GLY A 3 -27.86 11.20 10.43
C GLY A 3 -27.03 11.43 9.16
N ILE A 4 -25.83 10.82 9.08
CA ILE A 4 -25.03 10.89 7.87
C ILE A 4 -25.75 10.20 6.72
N ARG A 5 -25.63 10.79 5.52
CA ARG A 5 -26.19 10.24 4.27
C ARG A 5 -25.10 9.67 3.38
N GLY A 6 -25.42 8.64 2.60
CA GLY A 6 -24.50 8.05 1.64
C GLY A 6 -24.77 8.54 0.22
N LYS A 7 -23.68 8.64 -0.58
CA LYS A 7 -23.75 8.88 -2.00
C LYS A 7 -22.79 7.96 -2.74
N LEU A 8 -23.31 7.17 -3.67
CA LEU A 8 -22.49 6.35 -4.57
C LEU A 8 -22.03 7.21 -5.75
N ILE A 9 -20.73 7.31 -5.94
CA ILE A 9 -20.11 8.09 -7.01
C ILE A 9 -19.51 7.14 -8.04
N SER A 10 -19.81 7.37 -9.30
CA SER A 10 -19.38 6.56 -10.44
C SER A 10 -18.53 7.36 -11.44
N ASP A 11 -18.49 8.66 -11.28
CA ASP A 11 -17.74 9.60 -12.12
C ASP A 11 -16.54 10.16 -11.34
N VAL A 12 -15.38 10.15 -11.97
CA VAL A 12 -14.14 10.69 -11.37
C VAL A 12 -14.24 12.20 -11.19
N ALA A 13 -14.83 12.94 -12.13
CA ALA A 13 -14.97 14.39 -12.01
C ALA A 13 -15.87 14.78 -10.81
N GLU A 14 -16.92 14.00 -10.54
CA GLU A 14 -17.75 14.19 -9.36
C GLU A 14 -16.98 13.87 -8.06
N LEU A 15 -16.12 12.83 -8.08
CA LEU A 15 -15.32 12.46 -6.91
C LEU A 15 -14.24 13.50 -6.59
N GLU A 16 -13.70 14.18 -7.60
CA GLU A 16 -12.71 15.26 -7.44
C GLU A 16 -13.25 16.44 -6.59
N ALA A 17 -14.57 16.67 -6.58
CA ALA A 17 -15.18 17.69 -5.71
C ALA A 17 -14.99 17.42 -4.21
N TYR A 18 -14.79 16.15 -3.83
CA TYR A 18 -14.55 15.73 -2.44
C TYR A 18 -13.06 15.56 -2.10
N ARG A 19 -12.18 15.86 -3.05
CA ARG A 19 -10.74 15.62 -2.90
C ARG A 19 -10.12 16.31 -1.68
N PRO A 20 -10.44 17.58 -1.34
CA PRO A 20 -9.89 18.23 -0.16
C PRO A 20 -10.25 17.53 1.15
N ASP A 21 -11.53 17.16 1.34
CA ASP A 21 -11.99 16.43 2.52
C ASP A 21 -11.39 15.04 2.59
N TRP A 22 -11.29 14.34 1.45
CA TRP A 22 -10.66 13.03 1.36
C TRP A 22 -9.19 13.07 1.76
N ASP A 23 -8.46 14.05 1.26
CA ASP A 23 -7.04 14.19 1.57
C ASP A 23 -6.82 14.56 3.04
N ALA A 24 -7.66 15.42 3.60
CA ALA A 24 -7.66 15.74 5.02
C ALA A 24 -7.89 14.50 5.90
N LEU A 25 -8.85 13.63 5.54
CA LEU A 25 -9.06 12.36 6.23
C LEU A 25 -7.85 11.42 6.13
N ALA A 26 -7.21 11.33 4.96
CA ALA A 26 -6.03 10.49 4.78
C ALA A 26 -4.86 10.97 5.65
N ILE A 27 -4.70 12.26 5.81
CA ILE A 27 -3.68 12.89 6.68
C ILE A 27 -4.02 12.66 8.15
N ASP A 28 -5.24 12.99 8.59
CA ASP A 28 -5.64 12.85 10.00
C ASP A 28 -5.56 11.40 10.49
N LEU A 29 -5.96 10.46 9.63
CA LEU A 29 -5.96 9.03 9.95
C LEU A 29 -4.60 8.35 9.72
N ARG A 30 -3.60 9.10 9.25
CA ARG A 30 -2.25 8.59 8.98
C ARG A 30 -2.26 7.43 7.98
N ARG A 31 -2.89 7.67 6.79
CA ARG A 31 -3.04 6.66 5.73
C ARG A 31 -2.43 7.15 4.42
N PRO A 32 -1.09 7.12 4.28
CA PRO A 32 -0.41 7.69 3.11
C PRO A 32 -0.93 7.15 1.77
N TYR A 33 -1.17 5.83 1.68
CA TYR A 33 -1.66 5.20 0.45
C TYR A 33 -3.15 5.46 0.15
N CYS A 34 -3.88 6.04 1.10
CA CYS A 34 -5.27 6.45 0.90
C CYS A 34 -5.40 7.89 0.37
N ALA A 35 -4.29 8.57 0.09
CA ALA A 35 -4.30 9.88 -0.53
C ALA A 35 -5.01 9.85 -1.91
N PRO A 36 -5.89 10.82 -2.21
CA PRO A 36 -6.60 10.87 -3.49
C PRO A 36 -5.64 10.93 -4.68
N ALA A 37 -4.52 11.65 -4.59
CA ALA A 37 -3.48 11.69 -5.63
C ALA A 37 -2.99 10.29 -6.01
N TRP A 38 -2.70 9.44 -5.01
CA TRP A 38 -2.23 8.07 -5.22
C TRP A 38 -3.32 7.15 -5.79
N MET A 39 -4.52 7.21 -5.23
CA MET A 39 -5.62 6.33 -5.61
C MET A 39 -6.21 6.65 -6.99
N LEU A 40 -6.37 7.93 -7.32
CA LEU A 40 -6.89 8.35 -8.61
C LEU A 40 -5.89 8.14 -9.75
N ALA A 41 -4.59 8.38 -9.50
CA ALA A 41 -3.54 8.01 -10.45
C ALA A 41 -3.53 6.50 -10.72
N TRP A 42 -3.73 5.68 -9.69
CA TRP A 42 -3.88 4.23 -9.87
C TRP A 42 -5.06 3.87 -10.78
N LEU A 43 -6.21 4.48 -10.56
CA LEU A 43 -7.41 4.25 -11.38
C LEU A 43 -7.14 4.61 -12.85
N ARG A 44 -6.49 5.75 -13.09
CA ARG A 44 -6.16 6.23 -14.45
C ARG A 44 -5.17 5.34 -15.18
N HIS A 45 -4.11 4.91 -14.52
CA HIS A 45 -2.96 4.27 -15.19
C HIS A 45 -2.87 2.75 -15.02
N VAL A 46 -3.36 2.21 -13.91
CA VAL A 46 -3.25 0.78 -13.60
C VAL A 46 -4.54 0.03 -13.92
N ALA A 47 -5.66 0.66 -13.64
CA ALA A 47 -6.97 0.02 -13.84
C ALA A 47 -7.97 0.88 -14.64
N PRO A 48 -7.62 1.39 -15.86
CA PRO A 48 -8.45 2.31 -16.63
C PRO A 48 -9.79 1.71 -17.07
N LYS A 49 -9.95 0.39 -17.02
CA LYS A 49 -11.20 -0.33 -17.33
C LYS A 49 -12.04 -0.63 -16.09
N ALA A 50 -11.55 -0.37 -14.90
CA ALA A 50 -12.32 -0.57 -13.68
C ALA A 50 -13.41 0.51 -13.57
N LYS A 51 -14.59 0.10 -13.13
CA LYS A 51 -15.70 1.03 -12.94
C LYS A 51 -15.64 1.62 -11.53
N LEU A 52 -15.41 2.92 -11.42
CA LEU A 52 -15.44 3.62 -10.14
C LEU A 52 -16.77 3.39 -9.43
N ARG A 53 -16.74 3.09 -8.14
CA ARG A 53 -17.88 2.88 -7.24
C ARG A 53 -17.52 3.37 -5.85
N ALA A 54 -17.08 4.62 -5.75
CA ALA A 54 -16.76 5.23 -4.48
C ALA A 54 -18.05 5.57 -3.71
N VAL A 55 -18.06 5.29 -2.42
CA VAL A 55 -19.15 5.74 -1.54
C VAL A 55 -18.60 6.82 -0.63
N VAL A 56 -19.24 7.98 -0.63
CA VAL A 56 -18.98 9.05 0.33
C VAL A 56 -20.07 9.10 1.40
N ALA A 57 -19.65 9.31 2.63
CA ALA A 57 -20.53 9.55 3.77
C ALA A 57 -20.53 11.06 4.06
N LEU A 58 -21.70 11.67 4.08
CA LEU A 58 -21.88 13.11 4.18
C LEU A 58 -22.66 13.49 5.45
N ASP A 59 -22.16 14.46 6.17
CA ASP A 59 -22.88 15.17 7.24
C ASP A 59 -23.22 16.58 6.73
N GLY A 60 -24.50 16.79 6.37
CA GLY A 60 -24.87 17.91 5.52
C GLY A 60 -24.20 17.77 4.14
N ASP A 61 -23.36 18.77 3.79
CA ASP A 61 -22.60 18.75 2.52
C ASP A 61 -21.11 18.39 2.72
N ARG A 62 -20.64 18.28 3.96
CA ARG A 62 -19.26 17.94 4.30
C ARG A 62 -19.07 16.44 4.26
N MET A 63 -18.00 15.99 3.62
CA MET A 63 -17.64 14.58 3.63
C MET A 63 -16.97 14.21 4.98
N VAL A 64 -17.51 13.18 5.62
CA VAL A 64 -17.02 12.64 6.90
C VAL A 64 -16.49 11.22 6.77
N GLY A 65 -16.56 10.64 5.58
CA GLY A 65 -15.99 9.33 5.30
C GLY A 65 -16.06 8.98 3.82
N ILE A 66 -15.16 8.08 3.40
CA ILE A 66 -15.08 7.59 2.04
C ILE A 66 -14.66 6.12 1.97
N ALA A 67 -15.31 5.36 1.10
CA ALA A 67 -14.92 4.01 0.69
C ALA A 67 -14.69 4.00 -0.83
N PRO A 68 -13.46 4.25 -1.31
CA PRO A 68 -13.13 4.42 -2.73
C PRO A 68 -13.00 3.05 -3.42
N PHE A 69 -14.10 2.38 -3.67
CA PHE A 69 -14.12 1.11 -4.39
C PHE A 69 -14.14 1.30 -5.90
N CYS A 70 -13.68 0.27 -6.60
CA CYS A 70 -13.98 0.05 -8.00
C CYS A 70 -14.53 -1.37 -8.23
N ALA A 71 -15.38 -1.51 -9.24
CA ALA A 71 -15.93 -2.78 -9.66
C ALA A 71 -15.11 -3.34 -10.83
N VAL A 72 -14.69 -4.60 -10.70
CA VAL A 72 -13.98 -5.35 -11.74
C VAL A 72 -14.73 -6.65 -12.03
N SER A 73 -14.77 -7.03 -13.32
CA SER A 73 -15.35 -8.32 -13.73
C SER A 73 -14.46 -9.46 -13.29
N GLY A 74 -15.02 -10.39 -12.54
CA GLY A 74 -14.37 -11.60 -12.08
C GLY A 74 -14.69 -12.83 -12.93
N ARG A 75 -14.22 -13.99 -12.46
CA ARG A 75 -14.53 -15.28 -13.09
C ARG A 75 -16.01 -15.63 -12.88
N LEU A 76 -16.58 -16.43 -13.80
CA LEU A 76 -17.98 -16.89 -13.76
C LEU A 76 -19.03 -15.76 -13.72
N GLY A 77 -18.71 -14.60 -14.30
CA GLY A 77 -19.60 -13.45 -14.34
C GLY A 77 -19.85 -12.78 -12.97
N LEU A 78 -19.00 -13.05 -11.99
CA LEU A 78 -19.06 -12.39 -10.70
C LEU A 78 -18.42 -11.01 -10.77
N THR A 79 -19.01 -10.06 -10.07
CA THR A 79 -18.45 -8.71 -9.89
C THR A 79 -17.74 -8.63 -8.55
N ARG A 80 -16.47 -8.24 -8.60
CA ARG A 80 -15.66 -7.98 -7.40
C ARG A 80 -15.49 -6.49 -7.21
N TYR A 81 -15.82 -6.02 -6.03
CA TYR A 81 -15.50 -4.68 -5.57
C TYR A 81 -14.19 -4.73 -4.76
N ARG A 82 -13.28 -3.82 -5.06
CA ARG A 82 -12.01 -3.69 -4.35
C ARG A 82 -11.66 -2.21 -4.19
N LEU A 83 -10.91 -1.87 -3.16
CA LEU A 83 -10.42 -0.51 -2.97
C LEU A 83 -9.43 -0.13 -4.08
N LEU A 84 -9.47 1.14 -4.47
CA LEU A 84 -8.46 1.71 -5.38
C LEU A 84 -7.06 1.48 -4.79
N ALA A 85 -6.08 1.31 -5.63
CA ALA A 85 -4.67 1.11 -5.32
C ALA A 85 -4.31 -0.14 -4.48
N ALA A 86 -5.26 -0.88 -3.91
CA ALA A 86 -5.00 -2.02 -3.02
C ALA A 86 -4.15 -3.15 -3.63
N SER A 87 -4.03 -3.24 -4.96
CA SER A 87 -3.12 -4.19 -5.62
C SER A 87 -1.67 -3.73 -5.68
N SER A 88 -1.41 -2.46 -5.42
CA SER A 88 -0.10 -1.83 -5.62
C SER A 88 0.54 -1.37 -4.33
N CYS A 89 -0.22 -1.29 -3.24
CA CYS A 89 0.26 -0.83 -1.93
C CYS A 89 -0.60 -1.40 -0.78
N SER A 90 -0.11 -1.26 0.44
CA SER A 90 -0.76 -1.71 1.67
C SER A 90 -0.14 -0.95 2.86
N PRO A 91 -0.96 -0.51 3.84
CA PRO A 91 -2.40 -0.73 3.96
C PRO A 91 -3.23 0.29 3.17
N VAL A 92 -4.36 -0.17 2.61
CA VAL A 92 -5.45 0.69 2.10
C VAL A 92 -6.75 0.25 2.72
N GLU A 93 -7.55 1.21 3.20
CA GLU A 93 -8.81 0.95 3.86
C GLU A 93 -9.83 2.09 3.61
N PRO A 94 -11.14 1.89 3.84
CA PRO A 94 -12.07 2.99 3.90
C PRO A 94 -11.67 3.98 4.99
N LEU A 95 -12.03 5.23 4.84
CA LEU A 95 -11.74 6.30 5.80
C LEU A 95 -13.03 6.85 6.37
N ALA A 96 -13.02 7.19 7.66
CA ALA A 96 -14.06 7.97 8.30
C ALA A 96 -13.47 8.78 9.45
N GLU A 97 -14.09 9.90 9.78
CA GLU A 97 -13.74 10.66 11.00
C GLU A 97 -13.74 9.73 12.21
N ARG A 98 -12.79 9.96 13.12
CA ARG A 98 -12.62 9.14 14.34
C ARG A 98 -13.91 9.09 15.14
N GLY A 99 -14.33 7.87 15.51
CA GLY A 99 -15.56 7.60 16.25
C GLY A 99 -16.82 7.53 15.39
N ARG A 100 -16.71 7.78 14.06
CA ARG A 100 -17.85 7.66 13.12
C ARG A 100 -17.75 6.45 12.21
N GLU A 101 -16.80 5.55 12.43
CA GLU A 101 -16.56 4.38 11.58
C GLU A 101 -17.80 3.48 11.46
N SER A 102 -18.55 3.32 12.55
CA SER A 102 -19.78 2.49 12.55
C SER A 102 -20.89 3.11 11.71
N GLU A 103 -21.11 4.43 11.82
CA GLU A 103 -22.09 5.16 11.00
C GLU A 103 -21.70 5.11 9.53
N ALA A 104 -20.41 5.36 9.23
CA ALA A 104 -19.88 5.33 7.87
C ALA A 104 -20.01 3.92 7.27
N ALA A 105 -19.70 2.85 8.03
CA ALA A 105 -19.84 1.48 7.56
C ALA A 105 -21.29 1.12 7.20
N ALA A 106 -22.27 1.59 7.99
CA ALA A 106 -23.69 1.40 7.68
C ALA A 106 -24.07 2.08 6.34
N VAL A 107 -23.62 3.30 6.15
CA VAL A 107 -23.84 4.06 4.91
C VAL A 107 -23.14 3.40 3.72
N PHE A 108 -21.88 2.98 3.89
CA PHE A 108 -21.12 2.30 2.83
C PHE A 108 -21.80 0.99 2.43
N ALA A 109 -22.19 0.18 3.40
CA ALA A 109 -22.86 -1.10 3.15
C ALA A 109 -24.20 -0.93 2.42
N ALA A 110 -25.01 0.05 2.84
CA ALA A 110 -26.30 0.35 2.19
C ALA A 110 -26.12 0.76 0.71
N CYS A 111 -25.24 1.74 0.44
CA CYS A 111 -24.97 2.19 -0.93
C CYS A 111 -24.36 1.08 -1.81
N LEU A 112 -23.46 0.27 -1.28
CA LEU A 112 -22.85 -0.83 -2.02
C LEU A 112 -23.83 -1.96 -2.29
N ALA A 113 -24.78 -2.23 -1.42
CA ALA A 113 -25.81 -3.26 -1.62
C ALA A 113 -26.74 -2.92 -2.79
N GLU A 114 -26.98 -1.63 -3.05
CA GLU A 114 -27.80 -1.11 -4.14
C GLU A 114 -27.00 -0.82 -5.41
N ALA A 115 -25.68 -0.95 -5.36
CA ALA A 115 -24.79 -0.58 -6.47
C ALA A 115 -24.97 -1.46 -7.71
N SER A 116 -24.78 -0.85 -8.90
CA SER A 116 -24.74 -1.52 -10.18
C SER A 116 -23.33 -1.37 -10.83
N PRO A 117 -22.71 -2.49 -11.26
CA PRO A 117 -23.17 -3.88 -11.17
C PRO A 117 -23.24 -4.36 -9.71
N ARG A 118 -24.11 -5.34 -9.44
CA ARG A 118 -24.25 -5.90 -8.09
C ARG A 118 -22.93 -6.39 -7.51
N VAL A 119 -22.73 -6.17 -6.21
CA VAL A 119 -21.61 -6.72 -5.46
C VAL A 119 -21.78 -8.23 -5.26
N ASP A 120 -20.93 -9.05 -5.84
CA ASP A 120 -20.85 -10.49 -5.57
C ASP A 120 -19.73 -10.81 -4.59
N LEU A 121 -18.63 -10.04 -4.64
CA LEU A 121 -17.50 -10.13 -3.74
C LEU A 121 -17.01 -8.71 -3.37
N LEU A 122 -16.80 -8.46 -2.09
CA LEU A 122 -16.15 -7.26 -1.59
C LEU A 122 -14.78 -7.66 -1.04
N SER A 123 -13.72 -7.03 -1.53
CA SER A 123 -12.34 -7.35 -1.14
C SER A 123 -11.69 -6.18 -0.42
N LEU A 124 -11.10 -6.47 0.74
CA LEU A 124 -10.17 -5.60 1.45
C LEU A 124 -8.80 -6.27 1.42
N GLU A 125 -7.86 -5.65 0.71
CA GLU A 125 -6.58 -6.27 0.39
C GLU A 125 -5.44 -5.54 1.10
N GLY A 126 -4.68 -6.26 1.94
CA GLY A 126 -3.57 -5.70 2.70
C GLY A 126 -4.01 -4.75 3.83
N ILE A 127 -5.21 -4.93 4.35
CA ILE A 127 -5.73 -4.14 5.48
C ILE A 127 -5.08 -4.61 6.78
N HIS A 128 -4.87 -3.71 7.73
CA HIS A 128 -4.40 -4.13 9.06
C HIS A 128 -5.40 -5.10 9.71
N ALA A 129 -4.88 -6.16 10.35
CA ALA A 129 -5.72 -7.15 11.03
C ALA A 129 -6.54 -6.55 12.19
N SER A 130 -6.07 -5.43 12.74
CA SER A 130 -6.76 -4.64 13.78
C SER A 130 -7.76 -3.62 13.21
N SER A 131 -7.91 -3.52 11.88
CA SER A 131 -8.84 -2.57 11.26
C SER A 131 -10.29 -2.83 11.67
N PRO A 132 -11.07 -1.79 12.00
CA PRO A 132 -12.48 -1.93 12.37
C PRO A 132 -13.38 -2.24 11.16
N TRP A 133 -12.91 -2.00 9.92
CA TRP A 133 -13.74 -2.06 8.74
C TRP A 133 -14.32 -3.44 8.42
N PRO A 134 -13.56 -4.56 8.48
CA PRO A 134 -14.13 -5.87 8.15
C PRO A 134 -15.32 -6.26 9.01
N PRO A 135 -15.27 -6.21 10.36
CA PRO A 135 -16.42 -6.55 11.19
C PRO A 135 -17.56 -5.55 11.04
N LEU A 136 -17.29 -4.24 10.88
CA LEU A 136 -18.33 -3.23 10.72
C LEU A 136 -19.10 -3.40 9.42
N LEU A 137 -18.41 -3.55 8.28
CA LEU A 137 -19.05 -3.79 6.98
C LEU A 137 -19.83 -5.12 6.97
N CYS A 138 -19.29 -6.18 7.61
CA CYS A 138 -19.99 -7.44 7.73
C CYS A 138 -21.30 -7.33 8.52
N ALA A 139 -21.30 -6.58 9.61
CA ALA A 139 -22.47 -6.40 10.45
C ALA A 139 -23.52 -5.49 9.82
N ALA A 140 -23.09 -4.45 9.13
CA ALA A 140 -23.95 -3.41 8.54
C ALA A 140 -24.61 -3.81 7.21
N TRP A 141 -24.24 -4.94 6.61
CA TRP A 141 -24.73 -5.30 5.26
C TRP A 141 -26.23 -5.58 5.25
N PRO A 142 -27.04 -4.91 4.39
CA PRO A 142 -28.48 -5.11 4.32
C PRO A 142 -28.86 -6.54 3.89
N GLY A 143 -29.91 -7.07 4.51
CA GLY A 143 -30.44 -8.40 4.17
C GLY A 143 -29.64 -9.58 4.74
N GLY A 144 -28.69 -9.32 5.64
CA GLY A 144 -27.94 -10.33 6.37
C GLY A 144 -26.42 -10.11 6.33
N ARG A 145 -25.72 -10.73 7.28
CA ARG A 145 -24.28 -10.51 7.47
C ARG A 145 -23.44 -11.01 6.29
N LEU A 146 -22.45 -10.21 5.86
CA LEU A 146 -21.42 -10.67 4.91
C LEU A 146 -20.63 -11.87 5.49
N ARG A 147 -20.32 -12.82 4.63
CA ARG A 147 -19.43 -13.94 4.99
C ARG A 147 -18.00 -13.59 4.64
N ALA A 148 -17.20 -13.22 5.63
CA ALA A 148 -15.80 -12.90 5.46
C ALA A 148 -14.94 -14.17 5.38
N HIS A 149 -13.96 -14.13 4.47
CA HIS A 149 -12.92 -15.13 4.32
C HIS A 149 -11.56 -14.46 4.22
N ARG A 150 -10.63 -14.86 5.09
CA ARG A 150 -9.23 -14.43 5.02
C ARG A 150 -8.50 -15.25 3.97
N GLU A 151 -8.08 -14.59 2.91
CA GLU A 151 -7.30 -15.22 1.85
C GLU A 151 -5.82 -15.33 2.18
N LEU A 152 -5.23 -14.28 2.72
CA LEU A 152 -3.82 -14.18 3.10
C LEU A 152 -3.69 -13.38 4.39
N SER A 153 -2.57 -13.61 5.08
CA SER A 153 -2.12 -12.81 6.21
C SER A 153 -0.60 -12.78 6.20
N HIS A 154 -0.04 -11.60 6.13
CA HIS A 154 1.41 -11.40 6.17
C HIS A 154 1.81 -10.57 7.38
N PRO A 155 2.99 -10.81 7.97
CA PRO A 155 3.57 -9.88 8.92
C PRO A 155 3.79 -8.53 8.24
N ALA A 156 3.59 -7.45 8.96
CA ALA A 156 3.86 -6.07 8.56
C ALA A 156 4.70 -5.42 9.67
N PRO A 157 6.03 -5.54 9.59
CA PRO A 157 6.93 -4.95 10.57
C PRO A 157 6.89 -3.43 10.52
N GLU A 158 6.83 -2.79 11.68
CA GLU A 158 6.76 -1.34 11.81
C GLU A 158 7.70 -0.83 12.91
N LEU A 159 8.06 0.45 12.83
CA LEU A 159 8.88 1.14 13.82
C LEU A 159 8.05 2.22 14.50
N ALA A 160 8.14 2.25 15.83
CA ALA A 160 7.77 3.42 16.61
C ALA A 160 8.96 4.38 16.60
N LEU A 161 8.78 5.58 16.04
CA LEU A 161 9.83 6.59 15.99
C LEU A 161 9.82 7.45 17.25
N GLY A 162 8.64 7.94 17.65
CA GLY A 162 8.46 8.75 18.85
C GLY A 162 9.35 10.00 18.84
N ASP A 163 9.73 10.46 20.05
CA ASP A 163 10.58 11.64 20.24
C ASP A 163 12.09 11.30 20.30
N LEU A 164 12.49 10.21 19.62
CA LEU A 164 13.89 9.80 19.62
C LEU A 164 14.70 10.64 18.63
N SER A 165 15.94 11.00 18.99
CA SER A 165 16.90 11.41 17.98
C SER A 165 17.39 10.19 17.18
N PHE A 166 17.92 10.45 15.98
CA PHE A 166 18.50 9.37 15.17
C PHE A 166 19.60 8.59 15.93
N GLU A 167 20.42 9.27 16.70
CA GLU A 167 21.47 8.65 17.50
C GLU A 167 20.90 7.72 18.58
N GLN A 168 19.82 8.14 19.24
CA GLN A 168 19.12 7.32 20.24
C GLN A 168 18.47 6.11 19.59
N TRP A 169 17.79 6.31 18.45
CA TRP A 169 17.21 5.22 17.68
C TRP A 169 18.28 4.23 17.22
N LEU A 170 19.37 4.70 16.65
CA LEU A 170 20.46 3.83 16.22
C LEU A 170 21.12 3.11 17.41
N ALA A 171 21.25 3.76 18.55
CA ALA A 171 21.77 3.17 19.78
C ALA A 171 20.89 2.04 20.32
N SER A 172 19.57 2.09 20.12
CA SER A 172 18.62 1.04 20.51
C SER A 172 18.79 -0.26 19.71
N LYS A 173 19.41 -0.21 18.53
CA LYS A 173 19.59 -1.37 17.65
C LYS A 173 20.81 -2.21 18.06
N SER A 174 20.88 -3.46 17.60
CA SER A 174 21.98 -4.37 17.92
C SER A 174 23.35 -3.81 17.52
N GLY A 175 24.42 -4.18 18.26
CA GLY A 175 25.78 -3.73 17.97
C GLY A 175 26.22 -4.03 16.53
N ASN A 176 25.88 -5.22 16.02
CA ASN A 176 26.16 -5.62 14.64
C ASN A 176 25.44 -4.71 13.63
N PHE A 177 24.18 -4.36 13.87
CA PHE A 177 23.43 -3.47 13.00
C PHE A 177 24.06 -2.08 12.96
N ARG A 178 24.36 -1.50 14.14
CA ARG A 178 25.02 -0.19 14.24
C ARG A 178 26.34 -0.15 13.49
N GLN A 179 27.17 -1.18 13.70
CA GLN A 179 28.47 -1.29 13.02
C GLN A 179 28.29 -1.39 11.50
N GLN A 180 27.29 -2.16 11.04
CA GLN A 180 26.99 -2.31 9.62
C GLN A 180 26.56 -0.99 8.98
N VAL A 181 25.64 -0.25 9.62
CA VAL A 181 25.19 1.07 9.12
C VAL A 181 26.37 2.03 9.03
N ARG A 182 27.16 2.17 10.11
CA ARG A 182 28.33 3.08 10.14
C ARG A 182 29.41 2.69 9.14
N ARG A 183 29.67 1.40 8.99
CA ARG A 183 30.66 0.91 8.03
C ARG A 183 30.21 1.13 6.59
N GLY A 184 28.95 0.76 6.27
CA GLY A 184 28.40 0.94 4.92
C GLY A 184 28.39 2.41 4.50
N ARG A 185 27.95 3.32 5.40
CA ARG A 185 27.92 4.77 5.15
C ARG A 185 29.35 5.28 4.85
N ARG A 186 30.34 4.98 5.72
CA ARG A 186 31.75 5.39 5.51
C ARG A 186 32.35 4.82 4.21
N GLN A 187 32.02 3.58 3.86
CA GLN A 187 32.48 2.99 2.60
C GLN A 187 31.91 3.71 1.38
N LEU A 188 30.62 4.03 1.37
CA LEU A 188 30.03 4.80 0.28
C LEU A 188 30.59 6.22 0.23
N GLU A 189 30.70 6.89 1.36
CA GLU A 189 31.30 8.24 1.47
C GLU A 189 32.75 8.27 0.97
N SER A 190 33.55 7.22 1.21
CA SER A 190 34.91 7.12 0.67
C SER A 190 34.97 6.99 -0.87
N HIS A 191 33.83 6.65 -1.50
CA HIS A 191 33.66 6.67 -2.96
C HIS A 191 32.92 7.93 -3.43
N GLY A 192 32.85 8.98 -2.60
CA GLY A 192 32.18 10.22 -2.97
C GLY A 192 30.66 10.14 -3.00
N ALA A 193 30.06 9.20 -2.26
CA ALA A 193 28.61 9.07 -2.25
C ALA A 193 27.93 10.28 -1.59
N SER A 194 26.83 10.76 -2.19
CA SER A 194 25.89 11.70 -1.61
C SER A 194 24.58 10.99 -1.25
N PHE A 195 24.03 11.35 -0.09
CA PHE A 195 22.74 10.88 0.42
C PHE A 195 21.76 12.04 0.36
N ARG A 196 20.70 11.94 -0.42
CA ARG A 196 19.75 13.04 -0.61
C ARG A 196 18.31 12.55 -0.74
N MET A 197 17.37 13.45 -0.50
CA MET A 197 15.99 13.30 -0.92
C MET A 197 15.81 14.03 -2.26
N SER A 198 15.02 13.48 -3.18
CA SER A 198 14.75 14.07 -4.49
C SER A 198 14.04 15.40 -4.35
N SER A 199 14.51 16.41 -5.07
CA SER A 199 13.85 17.71 -5.21
C SER A 199 12.85 17.72 -6.38
N ALA A 200 12.08 18.80 -6.52
CA ALA A 200 11.14 18.94 -7.63
C ALA A 200 11.83 18.94 -8.99
N GLU A 201 13.02 19.57 -9.08
CA GLU A 201 13.81 19.65 -10.30
C GLU A 201 14.43 18.29 -10.70
N GLU A 202 14.65 17.42 -9.71
CA GLU A 202 15.33 16.15 -9.91
C GLU A 202 14.35 14.97 -10.02
N LEU A 203 13.08 15.15 -9.67
CA LEU A 203 12.09 14.10 -9.48
C LEU A 203 11.99 13.14 -10.67
N ASP A 204 11.86 13.66 -11.87
CA ASP A 204 11.71 12.81 -13.07
C ASP A 204 12.93 11.95 -13.33
N ARG A 205 14.13 12.52 -13.23
CA ARG A 205 15.41 11.81 -13.35
C ARG A 205 15.52 10.70 -12.29
N ASP A 206 15.12 11.01 -11.07
CA ASP A 206 15.25 10.09 -9.94
C ASP A 206 14.21 8.97 -10.01
N LEU A 207 12.99 9.25 -10.49
CA LEU A 207 11.99 8.22 -10.79
C LEU A 207 12.46 7.27 -11.91
N GLU A 208 13.13 7.79 -12.95
CA GLU A 208 13.74 6.95 -13.98
C GLU A 208 14.86 6.07 -13.43
N SER A 209 15.69 6.63 -12.55
CA SER A 209 16.75 5.89 -11.85
C SER A 209 16.18 4.80 -10.95
N PHE A 210 15.14 5.11 -10.15
CA PHE A 210 14.41 4.14 -9.35
C PHE A 210 13.87 2.99 -10.21
N ALA A 211 13.16 3.31 -11.30
CA ALA A 211 12.59 2.31 -12.19
C ALA A 211 13.66 1.43 -12.82
N ARG A 212 14.77 2.00 -13.26
CA ARG A 212 15.93 1.27 -13.80
C ARG A 212 16.52 0.30 -12.78
N LEU A 213 16.80 0.79 -11.57
CA LEU A 213 17.38 0.00 -10.49
C LEU A 213 16.45 -1.14 -10.04
N HIS A 214 15.15 -0.84 -9.89
CA HIS A 214 14.16 -1.85 -9.54
C HIS A 214 14.06 -2.94 -10.60
N ARG A 215 13.98 -2.59 -11.89
CA ARG A 215 13.90 -3.57 -12.98
C ARG A 215 15.16 -4.42 -13.07
N ALA A 216 16.35 -3.83 -12.98
CA ALA A 216 17.62 -4.55 -13.02
C ALA A 216 17.68 -5.65 -11.95
N ARG A 217 17.31 -5.32 -10.71
CA ARG A 217 17.29 -6.27 -9.59
C ARG A 217 16.36 -7.46 -9.79
N TRP A 218 15.26 -7.28 -10.51
CA TRP A 218 14.25 -8.31 -10.70
C TRP A 218 14.36 -9.03 -12.05
N SER A 219 15.19 -8.56 -12.99
CA SER A 219 15.31 -9.12 -14.34
C SER A 219 15.66 -10.62 -14.32
N GLU A 220 16.64 -11.02 -13.54
CA GLU A 220 17.08 -12.41 -13.40
C GLU A 220 16.09 -13.31 -12.61
N ARG A 221 15.11 -12.69 -11.94
CA ARG A 221 14.10 -13.37 -11.11
C ARG A 221 12.73 -13.46 -11.76
N GLY A 222 12.66 -13.30 -13.08
CA GLY A 222 11.42 -13.38 -13.86
C GLY A 222 10.64 -12.04 -13.97
N GLY A 223 11.28 -10.92 -13.67
CA GLY A 223 10.70 -9.59 -13.71
C GLY A 223 9.92 -9.21 -12.44
N SER A 224 9.56 -7.93 -12.34
CA SER A 224 8.76 -7.41 -11.24
C SER A 224 7.31 -7.14 -11.68
N GLN A 225 6.36 -7.76 -11.00
CA GLN A 225 4.94 -7.43 -11.16
C GLN A 225 4.55 -6.12 -10.44
N ALA A 226 5.41 -5.64 -9.52
CA ALA A 226 5.12 -4.46 -8.71
C ALA A 226 5.30 -3.15 -9.46
N LEU A 227 6.17 -3.12 -10.49
CA LEU A 227 6.50 -1.91 -11.25
C LEU A 227 6.22 -2.11 -12.75
N SER A 228 4.96 -2.31 -13.10
CA SER A 228 4.51 -2.34 -14.50
C SER A 228 4.53 -0.93 -15.12
N PRO A 229 4.50 -0.79 -16.46
CA PRO A 229 4.43 0.53 -17.08
C PRO A 229 3.25 1.40 -16.62
N GLY A 230 2.12 0.79 -16.27
CA GLY A 230 0.98 1.50 -15.67
C GLY A 230 1.29 2.03 -14.28
N VAL A 231 1.97 1.22 -13.46
CA VAL A 231 2.39 1.64 -12.11
C VAL A 231 3.44 2.73 -12.17
N GLU A 232 4.38 2.69 -13.13
CA GLU A 232 5.36 3.77 -13.30
C GLU A 232 4.69 5.12 -13.61
N ARG A 233 3.71 5.14 -14.53
CA ARG A 233 2.93 6.36 -14.82
C ARG A 233 2.13 6.85 -13.62
N MET A 234 1.49 5.92 -12.89
CA MET A 234 0.79 6.22 -11.65
C MET A 234 1.69 6.90 -10.62
N VAL A 235 2.86 6.32 -10.39
CA VAL A 235 3.83 6.86 -9.41
C VAL A 235 4.31 8.24 -9.82
N ARG A 236 4.65 8.43 -11.10
CA ARG A 236 5.09 9.74 -11.63
C ARG A 236 4.02 10.80 -11.39
N GLU A 237 2.76 10.53 -11.74
CA GLU A 237 1.66 11.48 -11.54
C GLU A 237 1.45 11.78 -10.05
N ALA A 238 1.33 10.76 -9.21
CA ALA A 238 1.13 10.95 -7.77
C ALA A 238 2.31 11.63 -7.08
N ALA A 239 3.54 11.35 -7.53
CA ALA A 239 4.75 11.97 -6.99
C ALA A 239 4.76 13.49 -7.20
N HIS A 240 4.46 13.95 -8.43
CA HIS A 240 4.39 15.40 -8.72
C HIS A 240 3.36 16.12 -7.86
N GLU A 241 2.23 15.50 -7.54
CA GLU A 241 1.21 16.10 -6.70
C GLU A 241 1.59 16.11 -5.21
N LEU A 242 2.19 15.01 -4.72
CA LEU A 242 2.46 14.82 -3.29
C LEU A 242 3.82 15.38 -2.85
N LEU A 243 4.72 15.70 -3.78
CA LEU A 243 6.07 16.18 -3.47
C LEU A 243 6.07 17.57 -2.83
N ALA A 244 5.19 18.46 -3.27
CA ALA A 244 5.12 19.83 -2.76
C ALA A 244 4.83 19.87 -1.25
N ASP A 245 4.03 18.91 -0.75
CA ASP A 245 3.69 18.75 0.66
C ASP A 245 4.62 17.76 1.37
N GLU A 246 5.72 17.37 0.72
CA GLU A 246 6.70 16.38 1.21
C GLU A 246 6.06 15.03 1.60
N ARG A 247 4.94 14.69 0.97
CA ARG A 247 4.20 13.44 1.19
C ARG A 247 4.64 12.32 0.26
N PHE A 248 5.31 12.63 -0.85
CA PHE A 248 6.09 11.68 -1.64
C PHE A 248 7.57 11.95 -1.38
N ARG A 249 8.30 10.94 -0.91
CA ARG A 249 9.72 11.04 -0.59
C ARG A 249 10.49 9.96 -1.31
N LEU A 250 11.43 10.38 -2.14
CA LEU A 250 12.33 9.50 -2.87
C LEU A 250 13.76 9.76 -2.38
N PHE A 251 14.28 8.80 -1.61
CA PHE A 251 15.64 8.88 -1.09
C PHE A 251 16.60 8.23 -2.07
N CYS A 252 17.63 8.96 -2.46
CA CYS A 252 18.63 8.54 -3.42
C CYS A 252 20.02 8.51 -2.80
N ILE A 253 20.83 7.54 -3.22
CA ILE A 253 22.26 7.51 -2.96
C ILE A 253 22.95 7.58 -4.31
N ASP A 254 23.76 8.61 -4.51
CA ASP A 254 24.49 8.83 -5.76
C ASP A 254 25.98 8.63 -5.53
N VAL A 255 26.69 8.04 -6.52
CA VAL A 255 28.13 7.94 -6.59
C VAL A 255 28.54 8.35 -8.00
N ASP A 256 29.54 9.23 -8.12
CA ASP A 256 30.01 9.76 -9.41
C ASP A 256 28.88 10.27 -10.30
N GLY A 257 27.90 10.96 -9.73
CA GLY A 257 26.74 11.52 -10.44
C GLY A 257 25.72 10.48 -10.91
N ARG A 258 25.84 9.23 -10.51
CA ARG A 258 24.91 8.14 -10.84
C ARG A 258 24.19 7.63 -9.62
N THR A 259 22.87 7.54 -9.67
CA THR A 259 22.07 6.93 -8.61
C THR A 259 22.30 5.42 -8.54
N ILE A 260 22.79 4.94 -7.40
CA ILE A 260 23.08 3.53 -7.09
C ILE A 260 22.02 2.89 -6.18
N ALA A 261 21.22 3.69 -5.46
CA ALA A 261 20.05 3.22 -4.73
C ALA A 261 18.96 4.28 -4.73
N ALA A 262 17.71 3.84 -4.74
CA ALA A 262 16.53 4.70 -4.69
C ALA A 262 15.41 3.99 -3.93
N GLU A 263 14.86 4.66 -2.89
CA GLU A 263 13.86 4.10 -1.99
C GLU A 263 12.67 5.07 -1.90
N VAL A 264 11.47 4.58 -2.24
CA VAL A 264 10.24 5.36 -2.29
C VAL A 264 9.43 5.18 -1.02
N PHE A 265 9.03 6.31 -0.45
CA PHE A 265 8.15 6.40 0.71
C PHE A 265 6.99 7.36 0.44
N LEU A 266 5.87 7.11 1.12
CA LEU A 266 4.77 8.06 1.24
C LEU A 266 4.59 8.46 2.70
N ALA A 267 4.19 9.71 2.93
CA ALA A 267 3.97 10.25 4.27
C ALA A 267 2.59 10.88 4.42
N ALA A 268 1.99 10.76 5.59
CA ALA A 268 0.76 11.44 5.97
C ALA A 268 0.60 11.49 7.50
N GLY A 269 0.37 12.68 8.07
CA GLY A 269 -0.02 12.84 9.47
C GLY A 269 0.96 12.27 10.51
N GLY A 270 2.26 12.24 10.18
CA GLY A 270 3.29 11.66 11.06
C GLY A 270 3.49 10.15 10.88
N GLU A 271 2.96 9.59 9.82
CA GLU A 271 3.23 8.22 9.35
C GLU A 271 4.10 8.26 8.10
N LEU A 272 5.21 7.54 8.10
CA LEU A 272 6.02 7.26 6.93
C LEU A 272 5.80 5.80 6.50
N SER A 273 5.48 5.55 5.23
CA SER A 273 5.24 4.20 4.70
C SER A 273 6.20 3.87 3.56
N TYR A 274 6.99 2.82 3.73
CA TYR A 274 7.88 2.31 2.69
C TYR A 274 7.10 1.59 1.60
N TRP A 275 7.31 1.98 0.35
CA TRP A 275 6.65 1.36 -0.78
C TRP A 275 7.54 0.38 -1.52
N LEU A 276 8.53 0.86 -2.24
CA LEU A 276 9.44 0.04 -3.04
C LEU A 276 10.81 0.71 -3.14
N GLY A 277 11.83 -0.11 -3.42
CA GLY A 277 13.16 0.38 -3.69
C GLY A 277 13.90 -0.44 -4.74
N GLY A 278 15.05 0.05 -5.12
CA GLY A 278 15.99 -0.61 -6.00
C GLY A 278 17.42 -0.14 -5.77
N PHE A 279 18.38 -1.01 -6.05
CA PHE A 279 19.79 -0.66 -5.97
C PHE A 279 20.61 -1.38 -7.03
N ASP A 280 21.80 -0.86 -7.31
CA ASP A 280 22.78 -1.44 -8.22
C ASP A 280 23.52 -2.59 -7.53
N ASP A 281 23.44 -3.81 -8.07
CA ASP A 281 24.03 -5.02 -7.49
C ASP A 281 25.58 -4.93 -7.39
N ALA A 282 26.23 -4.07 -8.17
CA ALA A 282 27.66 -3.80 -8.02
C ALA A 282 28.03 -3.23 -6.63
N TRP A 283 27.06 -2.62 -5.96
CA TRP A 283 27.21 -2.03 -4.62
C TRP A 283 26.56 -2.88 -3.51
N ALA A 284 26.18 -4.12 -3.80
CA ALA A 284 25.46 -4.98 -2.84
C ALA A 284 26.21 -5.19 -1.52
N ALA A 285 27.55 -5.22 -1.55
CA ALA A 285 28.40 -5.39 -0.36
C ALA A 285 28.24 -4.23 0.65
N GLN A 286 27.99 -3.01 0.18
CA GLN A 286 27.74 -1.80 0.99
C GLN A 286 26.29 -1.69 1.47
N ARG A 287 25.38 -2.52 0.93
CA ARG A 287 23.95 -2.58 1.27
C ARG A 287 23.22 -1.23 1.09
N PRO A 288 23.31 -0.60 -0.07
CA PRO A 288 22.83 0.76 -0.28
C PRO A 288 21.31 0.90 -0.04
N SER A 289 20.48 -0.10 -0.38
CA SER A 289 19.05 -0.07 -0.08
C SER A 289 18.77 0.02 1.44
N LEU A 290 19.50 -0.73 2.27
CA LEU A 290 19.35 -0.60 3.73
C LEU A 290 19.74 0.80 4.21
N LEU A 291 20.80 1.38 3.64
CA LEU A 291 21.25 2.73 4.01
C LEU A 291 20.26 3.81 3.56
N GLY A 292 19.61 3.64 2.39
CA GLY A 292 18.53 4.53 1.94
C GLY A 292 17.31 4.47 2.87
N ILE A 293 16.94 3.28 3.35
CA ILE A 293 15.86 3.15 4.35
C ILE A 293 16.27 3.79 5.68
N VAL A 294 17.52 3.62 6.12
CA VAL A 294 18.05 4.27 7.35
C VAL A 294 18.06 5.79 7.20
N GLN A 295 18.40 6.32 6.03
CA GLN A 295 18.30 7.75 5.72
C GLN A 295 16.87 8.27 5.84
N ALA A 296 15.88 7.50 5.30
CA ALA A 296 14.48 7.87 5.43
C ALA A 296 13.99 7.88 6.89
N ILE A 297 14.49 6.95 7.72
CA ILE A 297 14.22 6.92 9.16
C ILE A 297 14.86 8.14 9.85
N GLU A 298 16.08 8.51 9.48
CA GLU A 298 16.78 9.70 10.00
C GLU A 298 16.00 10.98 9.69
N ASP A 299 15.52 11.13 8.45
CA ASP A 299 14.66 12.24 8.02
C ASP A 299 13.33 12.26 8.80
N ALA A 300 12.68 11.12 8.95
CA ALA A 300 11.41 10.99 9.67
C ALA A 300 11.54 11.39 11.15
N LEU A 301 12.61 10.96 11.81
CA LEU A 301 12.94 11.35 13.18
C LEU A 301 13.20 12.85 13.28
N GLY A 302 13.93 13.43 12.33
CA GLY A 302 14.17 14.88 12.25
C GLY A 302 12.91 15.72 12.07
N ARG A 303 11.87 15.11 11.47
CA ARG A 303 10.54 15.74 11.27
C ARG A 303 9.57 15.48 12.41
N GLY A 304 9.95 14.69 13.41
CA GLY A 304 9.05 14.31 14.52
C GLY A 304 7.93 13.37 14.08
N GLU A 305 8.14 12.52 13.09
CA GLU A 305 7.15 11.53 12.69
C GLU A 305 7.03 10.42 13.75
N ALA A 306 5.81 9.94 13.95
CA ALA A 306 5.52 9.03 15.04
C ALA A 306 5.84 7.57 14.71
N ARG A 307 5.75 7.19 13.40
CA ARG A 307 5.83 5.79 12.99
C ARG A 307 6.37 5.64 11.56
N CYS A 308 7.06 4.52 11.31
CA CYS A 308 7.42 4.07 9.97
C CYS A 308 6.90 2.65 9.73
N ASP A 309 6.01 2.49 8.75
CA ASP A 309 5.53 1.20 8.25
C ASP A 309 6.47 0.70 7.15
N LEU A 310 7.04 -0.49 7.34
CA LEU A 310 7.93 -1.12 6.36
C LEU A 310 7.18 -1.96 5.33
N GLY A 311 5.85 -1.97 5.38
CA GLY A 311 4.99 -2.76 4.51
C GLY A 311 4.97 -4.26 4.81
N PRO A 312 4.06 -5.00 4.19
CA PRO A 312 3.90 -6.43 4.45
C PRO A 312 5.09 -7.24 3.93
N GLY A 313 5.36 -8.36 4.63
CA GLY A 313 6.38 -9.34 4.28
C GLY A 313 7.42 -9.56 5.36
N ALA A 314 7.95 -10.80 5.42
CA ALA A 314 8.87 -11.29 6.45
C ALA A 314 10.35 -11.17 6.04
N GLN A 315 10.73 -10.13 5.31
CA GLN A 315 12.13 -9.93 4.92
C GLN A 315 13.00 -9.63 6.15
N ALA A 316 14.11 -10.36 6.29
CA ALA A 316 14.96 -10.30 7.46
C ALA A 316 15.47 -8.87 7.82
N TYR A 317 15.67 -8.00 6.81
CA TYR A 317 16.11 -6.63 7.07
C TYR A 317 15.06 -5.79 7.81
N LYS A 318 13.75 -6.06 7.57
CA LYS A 318 12.66 -5.34 8.24
C LYS A 318 12.68 -5.59 9.75
N TYR A 319 12.89 -6.84 10.16
CA TYR A 319 12.98 -7.21 11.58
C TYR A 319 14.22 -6.65 12.31
N ARG A 320 15.21 -6.20 11.56
CA ARG A 320 16.38 -5.51 12.14
C ARG A 320 16.10 -4.04 12.42
N LEU A 321 15.10 -3.49 11.76
CA LEU A 321 14.65 -2.11 11.88
C LEU A 321 13.46 -2.01 12.85
N ALA A 322 12.51 -2.92 12.72
CA ALA A 322 11.23 -2.90 13.40
C ALA A 322 11.35 -3.07 14.92
N ASP A 323 10.40 -2.48 15.62
CA ASP A 323 10.21 -2.61 17.08
C ASP A 323 8.92 -3.39 17.39
N SER A 324 8.01 -3.45 16.43
CA SER A 324 6.74 -4.16 16.54
C SER A 324 6.33 -4.80 15.22
N GLU A 325 5.31 -5.64 15.27
CA GLU A 325 4.76 -6.30 14.09
C GLU A 325 3.24 -6.22 14.14
N GLN A 326 2.66 -5.69 13.10
CA GLN A 326 1.25 -5.84 12.78
C GLN A 326 1.07 -6.99 11.78
N ARG A 327 -0.17 -7.26 11.42
CA ARG A 327 -0.49 -8.17 10.31
C ARG A 327 -1.30 -7.45 9.25
N ALA A 328 -0.97 -7.71 8.01
CA ALA A 328 -1.75 -7.27 6.87
C ALA A 328 -2.57 -8.46 6.34
N ASP A 329 -3.88 -8.30 6.29
CA ASP A 329 -4.84 -9.33 5.90
C ASP A 329 -5.45 -9.02 4.52
N TRP A 330 -5.59 -10.05 3.70
CA TRP A 330 -6.37 -10.04 2.46
C TRP A 330 -7.70 -10.76 2.72
N LEU A 331 -8.77 -10.00 2.72
CA LEU A 331 -10.10 -10.49 3.04
C LEU A 331 -11.00 -10.41 1.80
N THR A 332 -11.81 -11.44 1.61
CA THR A 332 -12.91 -11.42 0.65
C THR A 332 -14.21 -11.72 1.38
N MET A 333 -15.18 -10.84 1.20
CA MET A 333 -16.50 -10.92 1.82
C MET A 333 -17.56 -11.14 0.75
N ALA A 334 -18.49 -12.04 1.00
CA ALA A 334 -19.59 -12.35 0.07
C ALA A 334 -20.94 -12.01 0.72
N PRO A 335 -21.80 -11.25 0.01
CA PRO A 335 -23.18 -11.03 0.44
C PRO A 335 -23.95 -12.36 0.54
N PRO A 336 -24.98 -12.45 1.42
CA PRO A 336 -25.83 -13.62 1.48
C PRO A 336 -26.64 -13.80 0.18
N GLY A 337 -26.99 -15.05 -0.15
CA GLY A 337 -27.84 -15.37 -1.29
C GLY A 337 -27.25 -16.44 -2.21
N PRO A 338 -27.95 -16.85 -3.27
CA PRO A 338 -27.58 -17.97 -4.12
C PRO A 338 -26.24 -17.77 -4.86
N ARG A 339 -25.88 -16.56 -5.22
CA ARG A 339 -24.58 -16.24 -5.85
C ARG A 339 -23.40 -16.38 -4.87
N ALA A 340 -23.66 -16.36 -3.55
CA ALA A 340 -22.62 -16.64 -2.56
C ALA A 340 -22.01 -18.05 -2.70
N ALA A 341 -22.81 -19.04 -3.10
CA ALA A 341 -22.30 -20.40 -3.37
C ALA A 341 -21.34 -20.40 -4.55
N VAL A 342 -21.68 -19.70 -5.64
CA VAL A 342 -20.79 -19.54 -6.81
C VAL A 342 -19.52 -18.79 -6.43
N ALA A 343 -19.63 -17.73 -5.63
CA ALA A 343 -18.48 -16.99 -5.10
C ALA A 343 -17.55 -17.89 -4.28
N GLN A 344 -18.11 -18.75 -3.40
CA GLN A 344 -17.33 -19.72 -2.63
C GLN A 344 -16.59 -20.72 -3.52
N LEU A 345 -17.19 -21.19 -4.62
CA LEU A 345 -16.55 -22.08 -5.59
C LEU A 345 -15.34 -21.40 -6.26
N THR A 346 -15.39 -20.09 -6.54
CA THR A 346 -14.24 -19.38 -7.11
C THR A 346 -13.07 -19.22 -6.13
N LEU A 347 -13.36 -19.24 -4.83
CA LEU A 347 -12.36 -19.16 -3.76
C LEU A 347 -11.80 -20.53 -3.38
N ALA A 348 -12.54 -21.62 -3.62
CA ALA A 348 -12.15 -22.97 -3.24
C ALA A 348 -10.78 -23.43 -3.79
N PRO A 349 -10.42 -23.23 -5.08
CA PRO A 349 -9.12 -23.63 -5.60
C PRO A 349 -7.95 -22.91 -4.92
N ARG A 350 -8.13 -21.63 -4.58
CA ARG A 350 -7.13 -20.86 -3.84
C ARG A 350 -6.98 -21.35 -2.39
N ARG A 351 -8.10 -21.75 -1.76
CA ARG A 351 -8.12 -22.36 -0.42
C ARG A 351 -7.40 -23.70 -0.41
N ALA A 352 -7.75 -24.59 -1.36
CA ALA A 352 -7.13 -25.91 -1.49
C ALA A 352 -5.63 -25.80 -1.74
N TRP A 353 -5.20 -24.90 -2.65
CA TRP A 353 -3.80 -24.64 -2.92
C TRP A 353 -3.04 -24.14 -1.69
N ARG A 354 -3.64 -23.29 -0.87
CA ARG A 354 -3.01 -22.76 0.35
C ARG A 354 -2.99 -23.72 1.50
N ALA A 355 -3.97 -24.59 1.59
CA ALA A 355 -4.01 -25.69 2.55
C ALA A 355 -3.07 -26.85 2.17
N ALA A 356 -2.55 -26.86 0.92
CA ALA A 356 -1.62 -27.86 0.46
C ALA A 356 -0.28 -27.76 1.21
N PRO A 357 0.37 -28.91 1.52
CA PRO A 357 1.69 -28.96 2.12
C PRO A 357 2.72 -28.13 1.33
N GLU A 358 3.72 -27.59 2.04
CA GLU A 358 4.74 -26.72 1.42
C GLU A 358 5.48 -27.39 0.28
N ASP A 359 5.76 -28.68 0.42
CA ASP A 359 6.43 -29.50 -0.60
C ASP A 359 5.65 -29.57 -1.92
N LEU A 360 4.31 -29.63 -1.83
CA LEU A 360 3.43 -29.63 -3.00
C LEU A 360 3.40 -28.27 -3.68
N ARG A 361 3.40 -27.18 -2.88
CA ARG A 361 3.46 -25.81 -3.39
C ARG A 361 4.80 -25.50 -4.07
N ALA A 362 5.90 -25.95 -3.49
CA ALA A 362 7.25 -25.81 -4.06
C ALA A 362 7.40 -26.60 -5.37
N SER A 363 6.86 -27.82 -5.43
CA SER A 363 6.93 -28.68 -6.63
C SER A 363 6.18 -28.10 -7.82
N VAL A 364 4.97 -27.54 -7.59
CA VAL A 364 4.18 -26.90 -8.67
C VAL A 364 4.76 -25.54 -9.06
N GLY A 365 5.41 -24.81 -8.14
CA GLY A 365 6.16 -23.60 -8.44
C GLY A 365 7.29 -23.87 -9.44
N LYS A 366 8.04 -24.95 -9.25
CA LYS A 366 9.09 -25.39 -10.19
C LYS A 366 8.53 -25.80 -11.56
N LEU A 367 7.38 -26.48 -11.61
CA LEU A 367 6.73 -26.87 -12.87
C LEU A 367 6.17 -25.68 -13.67
N ARG A 368 5.73 -24.62 -13.00
CA ARG A 368 5.30 -23.37 -13.68
C ARG A 368 6.47 -22.55 -14.22
N GLY A 369 7.61 -22.56 -13.52
CA GLY A 369 8.84 -21.93 -14.02
C GLY A 369 9.38 -22.58 -15.28
N HIS A 370 9.27 -23.91 -15.43
CA HIS A 370 9.71 -24.66 -16.62
C HIS A 370 8.79 -24.47 -17.84
N ARG A 371 7.52 -24.12 -17.67
CA ARG A 371 6.59 -23.85 -18.80
C ARG A 371 6.64 -22.41 -19.31
N ALA A 372 7.34 -21.51 -18.64
CA ALA A 372 7.58 -20.14 -19.11
C ALA A 372 8.85 -20.04 -19.98
N HIS A 373 9.59 -21.13 -20.15
CA HIS A 373 10.83 -21.22 -20.94
C HIS A 373 10.77 -22.27 -22.05
N ALA A 374 9.56 -22.73 -22.45
CA ALA A 374 9.35 -23.60 -23.60
C ALA A 374 8.52 -22.91 -24.67
#